data_8418130b98ec632ff8304b0e48743020
#
_entry.id   8418130b98ec632ff8304b0e48743020
#
_cell.length_a   1.000
_cell.length_b   1.000
_cell.length_c   1.000
_cell.angle_alpha   90.00
_cell.angle_beta   90.00
_cell.angle_gamma   90.00
#
_symmetry.space_group_name_H-M   'P 1'
#
loop_
_entity.id
_entity.type
_entity.pdbx_description
1 polymer ?
#
loop_
_entity_poly.entity_id
_entity_poly.type
_entity_poly.pdbx_seq_one_letter_code
_entity_poly.pdbx_strand_id
1 'polypeptide(L)'
;MSSTSRYLWRETAELRDPETYDRGVERLHRDSRSPLRAVSLQSHRIQNSSFEEWEHLIAEGKVDRLEILAEVGAYLARLDPERALHFLFHGSKSFDTLEHFYAFRDSVVATITKTDPQRVFDTLKAMKRGGAQMDNSRFFSESWAKNDPRAAADHFEELMPLRNMAMEGPSPKIPYAEFSQIIMKSWISKDPAEARAYLEDLPASPKRNALQAAFDRLKANTEPE
;
A
#
# COMPACT_ATOMS: atom_id res chain seq x y z
N MET A 1 -27.41 -17.18 28.50
CA MET A 1 -26.93 -17.02 27.10
C MET A 1 -28.05 -16.33 26.31
N SER A 2 -27.79 -15.12 25.82
CA SER A 2 -28.82 -14.30 25.19
C SER A 2 -29.20 -14.85 23.80
N SER A 3 -30.44 -14.63 23.39
CA SER A 3 -31.01 -15.02 22.10
C SER A 3 -30.15 -14.58 20.89
N THR A 4 -29.47 -13.46 21.04
CA THR A 4 -28.57 -12.84 20.04
C THR A 4 -27.33 -13.71 19.75
N SER A 5 -26.80 -14.40 20.76
CA SER A 5 -25.59 -15.24 20.60
C SER A 5 -25.89 -16.50 19.77
N ARG A 6 -27.10 -17.07 19.88
CA ARG A 6 -27.50 -18.27 19.09
C ARG A 6 -27.78 -17.95 17.62
N TYR A 7 -28.22 -16.75 17.32
CA TYR A 7 -28.43 -16.29 15.94
C TYR A 7 -27.11 -16.16 15.18
N LEU A 8 -26.11 -15.56 15.81
CA LEU A 8 -24.78 -15.40 15.23
C LEU A 8 -24.09 -16.75 14.89
N TRP A 9 -24.28 -17.77 15.77
CA TRP A 9 -23.67 -19.08 15.53
C TRP A 9 -24.34 -19.87 14.39
N ARG A 10 -25.62 -19.67 14.13
CA ARG A 10 -26.32 -20.31 13.02
C ARG A 10 -25.93 -19.70 11.67
N GLU A 11 -25.84 -18.37 11.61
CA GLU A 11 -25.41 -17.66 10.40
C GLU A 11 -23.95 -17.98 10.03
N THR A 12 -23.05 -18.16 11.02
CA THR A 12 -21.64 -18.50 10.74
C THR A 12 -21.46 -19.95 10.24
N ALA A 13 -22.38 -20.86 10.55
CA ALA A 13 -22.32 -22.24 10.03
C ALA A 13 -22.76 -22.32 8.56
N GLU A 14 -23.70 -21.47 8.14
CA GLU A 14 -24.17 -21.38 6.75
C GLU A 14 -23.17 -20.65 5.85
N LEU A 15 -22.25 -19.85 6.41
CA LEU A 15 -21.21 -19.11 5.69
C LEU A 15 -19.99 -19.95 5.28
N ARG A 16 -19.97 -21.24 5.58
CA ARG A 16 -18.89 -22.16 5.17
C ARG A 16 -19.02 -22.63 3.73
N ASP A 17 -20.19 -22.48 3.13
CA ASP A 17 -20.43 -22.81 1.72
C ASP A 17 -20.41 -21.52 0.88
N PRO A 18 -19.50 -21.39 -0.11
CA PRO A 18 -19.40 -20.20 -0.94
C PRO A 18 -20.69 -19.80 -1.66
N GLU A 19 -21.49 -20.77 -2.12
CA GLU A 19 -22.77 -20.49 -2.80
C GLU A 19 -23.84 -19.95 -1.85
N THR A 20 -23.82 -20.36 -0.59
CA THR A 20 -24.76 -19.87 0.43
C THR A 20 -24.34 -18.50 0.94
N TYR A 21 -23.05 -18.20 0.91
CA TYR A 21 -22.51 -16.90 1.29
C TYR A 21 -22.98 -15.79 0.33
N ASP A 22 -22.85 -15.99 -0.98
CA ASP A 22 -23.25 -14.98 -1.97
C ASP A 22 -24.75 -14.65 -1.87
N ARG A 23 -25.59 -15.67 -1.65
CA ARG A 23 -27.03 -15.48 -1.37
C ARG A 23 -27.28 -14.76 -0.04
N GLY A 24 -26.46 -14.99 0.98
CA GLY A 24 -26.51 -14.32 2.27
C GLY A 24 -26.14 -12.83 2.18
N VAL A 25 -25.08 -12.52 1.44
CA VAL A 25 -24.64 -11.15 1.17
C VAL A 25 -25.67 -10.39 0.33
N GLU A 26 -26.25 -11.01 -0.71
CA GLU A 26 -27.32 -10.40 -1.50
C GLU A 26 -28.60 -10.15 -0.66
N ARG A 27 -28.95 -11.05 0.27
CA ARG A 27 -30.05 -10.80 1.21
C ARG A 27 -29.75 -9.64 2.15
N LEU A 28 -28.53 -9.55 2.69
CA LEU A 28 -28.10 -8.46 3.57
C LEU A 28 -28.04 -7.12 2.84
N HIS A 29 -27.67 -7.10 1.56
CA HIS A 29 -27.74 -5.89 0.72
C HIS A 29 -29.19 -5.47 0.43
N ARG A 30 -30.11 -6.41 0.29
CA ARG A 30 -31.54 -6.11 0.11
C ARG A 30 -32.20 -5.65 1.40
N ASP A 31 -31.82 -6.18 2.56
CA ASP A 31 -32.30 -5.78 3.88
C ASP A 31 -31.44 -4.65 4.49
N SER A 32 -31.12 -3.63 3.72
CA SER A 32 -30.14 -2.56 3.93
C SER A 32 -30.40 -1.67 5.17
N ARG A 33 -30.76 -2.26 6.30
CA ARG A 33 -30.92 -1.55 7.59
C ARG A 33 -29.65 -1.48 8.44
N SER A 34 -28.53 -2.10 8.01
CA SER A 34 -27.27 -1.96 8.72
C SER A 34 -26.04 -2.23 7.81
N PRO A 35 -25.42 -1.18 7.24
CA PRO A 35 -24.17 -1.30 6.50
C PRO A 35 -23.04 -1.91 7.33
N LEU A 36 -23.08 -1.77 8.66
CA LEU A 36 -22.07 -2.34 9.59
C LEU A 36 -22.08 -3.88 9.61
N ARG A 37 -23.22 -4.54 9.35
CA ARG A 37 -23.29 -6.01 9.31
C ARG A 37 -22.64 -6.59 8.08
N ALA A 38 -22.83 -5.97 6.92
CA ALA A 38 -22.20 -6.40 5.67
C ALA A 38 -20.67 -6.31 5.75
N VAL A 39 -20.14 -5.22 6.32
CA VAL A 39 -18.71 -5.01 6.56
C VAL A 39 -18.14 -6.07 7.52
N SER A 40 -18.86 -6.42 8.59
CA SER A 40 -18.42 -7.42 9.58
C SER A 40 -18.32 -8.83 8.98
N LEU A 41 -19.29 -9.23 8.17
CA LEU A 41 -19.29 -10.54 7.52
C LEU A 41 -18.20 -10.67 6.47
N GLN A 42 -17.93 -9.58 5.75
CA GLN A 42 -16.89 -9.52 4.75
C GLN A 42 -15.50 -9.57 5.38
N SER A 43 -15.25 -8.81 6.46
CA SER A 43 -14.00 -8.87 7.20
C SER A 43 -13.75 -10.28 7.78
N HIS A 44 -14.81 -10.97 8.22
CA HIS A 44 -14.71 -12.35 8.71
C HIS A 44 -14.32 -13.33 7.58
N ARG A 45 -14.85 -13.17 6.37
CA ARG A 45 -14.47 -13.99 5.20
C ARG A 45 -13.02 -13.74 4.83
N ILE A 46 -12.60 -12.49 4.78
CA ILE A 46 -11.21 -12.13 4.45
C ILE A 46 -10.23 -12.85 5.37
N GLN A 47 -10.52 -12.89 6.67
CA GLN A 47 -9.64 -13.50 7.67
C GLN A 47 -9.65 -15.04 7.69
N ASN A 48 -10.67 -15.68 7.11
CA ASN A 48 -10.81 -17.14 7.14
C ASN A 48 -10.57 -17.83 5.80
N SER A 49 -10.38 -17.07 4.72
CA SER A 49 -10.01 -17.62 3.41
C SER A 49 -8.51 -17.76 3.25
N SER A 50 -8.08 -18.80 2.54
CA SER A 50 -6.66 -19.03 2.26
C SER A 50 -6.12 -18.04 1.22
N PHE A 51 -4.80 -18.00 1.10
CA PHE A 51 -4.15 -17.18 0.07
C PHE A 51 -4.57 -17.64 -1.34
N GLU A 52 -4.61 -18.95 -1.57
CA GLU A 52 -5.02 -19.59 -2.83
C GLU A 52 -6.44 -19.22 -3.25
N GLU A 53 -7.37 -19.23 -2.29
CA GLU A 53 -8.76 -18.85 -2.56
C GLU A 53 -8.87 -17.41 -3.04
N TRP A 54 -8.12 -16.47 -2.42
CA TRP A 54 -8.11 -15.08 -2.83
C TRP A 54 -7.43 -14.87 -4.19
N GLU A 55 -6.30 -15.53 -4.44
CA GLU A 55 -5.66 -15.50 -5.77
C GLU A 55 -6.63 -15.96 -6.87
N HIS A 56 -7.36 -17.04 -6.61
CA HIS A 56 -8.33 -17.57 -7.55
C HIS A 56 -9.52 -16.62 -7.77
N LEU A 57 -10.10 -16.08 -6.71
CA LEU A 57 -11.23 -15.15 -6.80
C LEU A 57 -10.85 -13.85 -7.53
N ILE A 58 -9.65 -13.33 -7.31
CA ILE A 58 -9.15 -12.16 -8.03
C ILE A 58 -8.92 -12.50 -9.50
N ALA A 59 -8.30 -13.64 -9.80
CA ALA A 59 -8.01 -14.07 -11.16
C ALA A 59 -9.28 -14.34 -11.98
N GLU A 60 -10.39 -14.71 -11.34
CA GLU A 60 -11.69 -14.92 -11.97
C GLU A 60 -12.56 -13.65 -12.06
N GLY A 61 -12.02 -12.48 -11.63
CA GLY A 61 -12.78 -11.22 -11.62
C GLY A 61 -13.95 -11.21 -10.64
N LYS A 62 -13.96 -12.10 -9.65
CA LYS A 62 -15.05 -12.21 -8.66
C LYS A 62 -14.95 -11.20 -7.52
N VAL A 63 -13.90 -10.40 -7.50
CA VAL A 63 -13.67 -9.33 -6.53
C VAL A 63 -13.65 -8.00 -7.28
N ASP A 64 -14.82 -7.39 -7.42
CA ASP A 64 -15.05 -6.19 -8.24
C ASP A 64 -15.03 -4.88 -7.44
N ARG A 65 -14.99 -4.95 -6.10
CA ARG A 65 -15.01 -3.76 -5.23
C ARG A 65 -13.61 -3.39 -4.79
N LEU A 66 -13.24 -2.13 -5.02
CA LEU A 66 -11.90 -1.59 -4.69
C LEU A 66 -11.58 -1.70 -3.21
N GLU A 67 -12.56 -1.45 -2.34
CA GLU A 67 -12.39 -1.52 -0.89
C GLU A 67 -12.07 -2.95 -0.44
N ILE A 68 -12.72 -3.95 -1.06
CA ILE A 68 -12.47 -5.36 -0.77
C ILE A 68 -11.08 -5.76 -1.22
N LEU A 69 -10.68 -5.36 -2.43
CA LEU A 69 -9.34 -5.64 -2.94
C LEU A 69 -8.26 -5.02 -2.06
N ALA A 70 -8.48 -3.81 -1.55
CA ALA A 70 -7.57 -3.18 -0.60
C ALA A 70 -7.48 -3.95 0.74
N GLU A 71 -8.63 -4.39 1.30
CA GLU A 71 -8.65 -5.18 2.54
C GLU A 71 -8.00 -6.55 2.35
N VAL A 72 -8.28 -7.23 1.23
CA VAL A 72 -7.64 -8.50 0.87
C VAL A 72 -6.14 -8.32 0.69
N GLY A 73 -5.72 -7.29 -0.03
CA GLY A 73 -4.30 -6.96 -0.19
C GLY A 73 -3.59 -6.77 1.14
N ALA A 74 -4.18 -6.00 2.07
CA ALA A 74 -3.64 -5.81 3.42
C ALA A 74 -3.62 -7.11 4.24
N TYR A 75 -4.63 -7.96 4.09
CA TYR A 75 -4.69 -9.25 4.77
C TYR A 75 -3.61 -10.20 4.26
N LEU A 76 -3.50 -10.38 2.94
CA LEU A 76 -2.51 -11.25 2.33
C LEU A 76 -1.08 -10.79 2.61
N ALA A 77 -0.85 -9.47 2.63
CA ALA A 77 0.44 -8.88 2.99
C ALA A 77 0.86 -9.16 4.44
N ARG A 78 -0.10 -9.32 5.36
CA ARG A 78 0.18 -9.74 6.75
C ARG A 78 0.35 -11.23 6.89
N LEU A 79 -0.40 -12.02 6.11
CA LEU A 79 -0.39 -13.47 6.16
C LEU A 79 0.93 -14.04 5.59
N ASP A 80 1.28 -13.61 4.38
CA ASP A 80 2.50 -14.00 3.67
C ASP A 80 3.00 -12.84 2.80
N PRO A 81 3.86 -11.97 3.34
CA PRO A 81 4.36 -10.79 2.63
C PRO A 81 5.10 -11.13 1.33
N GLU A 82 5.87 -12.22 1.31
CA GLU A 82 6.65 -12.62 0.14
C GLU A 82 5.74 -13.08 -0.99
N ARG A 83 4.78 -13.91 -0.69
CA ARG A 83 3.78 -14.37 -1.65
C ARG A 83 2.89 -13.23 -2.15
N ALA A 84 2.50 -12.31 -1.27
CA ALA A 84 1.72 -11.14 -1.66
C ALA A 84 2.48 -10.24 -2.64
N LEU A 85 3.78 -10.00 -2.41
CA LEU A 85 4.65 -9.29 -3.35
C LEU A 85 4.83 -10.06 -4.66
N HIS A 86 5.03 -11.37 -4.59
CA HIS A 86 5.12 -12.21 -5.80
C HIS A 86 3.84 -12.12 -6.63
N PHE A 87 2.67 -12.27 -6.01
CA PHE A 87 1.38 -12.15 -6.69
C PHE A 87 1.20 -10.75 -7.28
N LEU A 88 1.53 -9.69 -6.53
CA LEU A 88 1.47 -8.32 -7.00
C LEU A 88 2.32 -8.11 -8.27
N PHE A 89 3.55 -8.60 -8.29
CA PHE A 89 4.49 -8.32 -9.38
C PHE A 89 4.31 -9.21 -10.61
N HIS A 90 3.77 -10.41 -10.44
CA HIS A 90 3.57 -11.38 -11.51
C HIS A 90 2.10 -11.55 -11.92
N GLY A 91 1.17 -11.23 -11.03
CA GLY A 91 -0.27 -11.38 -11.21
C GLY A 91 -1.00 -10.15 -11.78
N SER A 92 -0.30 -9.15 -12.29
CA SER A 92 -0.95 -7.92 -12.79
C SER A 92 -2.01 -8.16 -13.87
N LYS A 93 -1.91 -9.25 -14.62
CA LYS A 93 -2.90 -9.67 -15.61
C LYS A 93 -4.15 -10.34 -15.02
N SER A 94 -4.13 -10.64 -13.74
CA SER A 94 -5.25 -11.26 -13.02
C SER A 94 -6.30 -10.25 -12.56
N PHE A 95 -6.07 -8.96 -12.77
CA PHE A 95 -7.00 -7.91 -12.40
C PHE A 95 -7.77 -7.41 -13.62
N ASP A 96 -9.09 -7.28 -13.50
CA ASP A 96 -9.96 -6.83 -14.60
C ASP A 96 -9.67 -5.40 -15.05
N THR A 97 -9.25 -4.55 -14.12
CA THR A 97 -8.93 -3.15 -14.40
C THR A 97 -7.65 -2.71 -13.70
N LEU A 98 -7.04 -1.62 -14.19
CA LEU A 98 -5.90 -0.99 -13.52
C LEU A 98 -6.26 -0.44 -12.14
N GLU A 99 -7.49 0.02 -11.95
CA GLU A 99 -7.97 0.52 -10.65
C GLU A 99 -8.01 -0.61 -9.62
N HIS A 100 -8.48 -1.80 -10.00
CA HIS A 100 -8.46 -2.99 -9.16
C HIS A 100 -7.03 -3.38 -8.78
N PHE A 101 -6.14 -3.39 -9.75
CA PHE A 101 -4.71 -3.63 -9.51
C PHE A 101 -4.11 -2.61 -8.54
N TYR A 102 -4.39 -1.32 -8.74
CA TYR A 102 -3.85 -0.26 -7.88
C TYR A 102 -4.39 -0.33 -6.46
N ALA A 103 -5.68 -0.60 -6.26
CA ALA A 103 -6.25 -0.75 -4.93
C ALA A 103 -5.58 -1.89 -4.13
N PHE A 104 -5.38 -3.04 -4.78
CA PHE A 104 -4.66 -4.18 -4.20
C PHE A 104 -3.19 -3.83 -3.92
N ARG A 105 -2.47 -3.31 -4.93
CA ARG A 105 -1.06 -2.92 -4.85
C ARG A 105 -0.80 -1.97 -3.69
N ASP A 106 -1.57 -0.89 -3.65
CA ASP A 106 -1.36 0.18 -2.68
C ASP A 106 -1.51 -0.35 -1.25
N SER A 107 -2.44 -1.25 -1.06
CA SER A 107 -2.68 -1.88 0.24
C SER A 107 -1.59 -2.89 0.63
N VAL A 108 -1.14 -3.74 -0.30
CA VAL A 108 -0.03 -4.69 -0.08
C VAL A 108 1.25 -3.93 0.27
N VAL A 109 1.65 -2.99 -0.60
CA VAL A 109 2.89 -2.23 -0.41
C VAL A 109 2.84 -1.39 0.87
N ALA A 110 1.73 -0.68 1.13
CA ALA A 110 1.60 0.11 2.36
C ALA A 110 1.65 -0.76 3.62
N THR A 111 1.09 -1.96 3.58
CA THR A 111 1.08 -2.87 4.73
C THR A 111 2.49 -3.39 5.02
N ILE A 112 3.20 -3.88 4.01
CA ILE A 112 4.56 -4.42 4.19
C ILE A 112 5.55 -3.30 4.53
N THR A 113 5.43 -2.13 3.91
CA THR A 113 6.32 -0.98 4.18
C THR A 113 6.27 -0.51 5.64
N LYS A 114 5.18 -0.76 6.36
CA LYS A 114 5.07 -0.42 7.79
C LYS A 114 5.89 -1.33 8.70
N THR A 115 6.11 -2.57 8.28
CA THR A 115 6.73 -3.61 9.14
C THR A 115 8.10 -4.04 8.63
N ASP A 116 8.28 -4.10 7.32
CA ASP A 116 9.50 -4.57 6.64
C ASP A 116 9.68 -3.86 5.29
N PRO A 117 10.02 -2.56 5.29
CA PRO A 117 10.24 -1.82 4.04
C PRO A 117 11.41 -2.38 3.23
N GLN A 118 12.43 -2.95 3.91
CA GLN A 118 13.59 -3.54 3.26
C GLN A 118 13.21 -4.69 2.33
N ARG A 119 12.24 -5.51 2.72
CA ARG A 119 11.74 -6.60 1.87
C ARG A 119 11.15 -6.11 0.56
N VAL A 120 10.32 -5.06 0.61
CA VAL A 120 9.76 -4.45 -0.62
C VAL A 120 10.88 -3.90 -1.50
N PHE A 121 11.85 -3.24 -0.88
CA PHE A 121 13.00 -2.65 -1.58
C PHE A 121 13.84 -3.72 -2.29
N ASP A 122 14.19 -4.80 -1.61
CA ASP A 122 14.98 -5.90 -2.18
C ASP A 122 14.24 -6.61 -3.31
N THR A 123 12.93 -6.81 -3.14
CA THR A 123 12.08 -7.39 -4.20
C THR A 123 12.05 -6.51 -5.44
N LEU A 124 11.87 -5.19 -5.26
CA LEU A 124 11.90 -4.24 -6.39
C LEU A 124 13.27 -4.20 -7.08
N LYS A 125 14.38 -4.30 -6.33
CA LYS A 125 15.74 -4.36 -6.91
C LYS A 125 15.97 -5.64 -7.71
N ALA A 126 15.38 -6.75 -7.29
CA ALA A 126 15.51 -8.05 -7.98
C ALA A 126 14.66 -8.14 -9.26
N MET A 127 13.62 -7.30 -9.41
CA MET A 127 12.76 -7.31 -10.58
C MET A 127 13.52 -6.88 -11.85
N LYS A 128 13.17 -7.52 -12.98
CA LYS A 128 13.62 -7.04 -14.30
C LYS A 128 12.98 -5.67 -14.59
N ARG A 129 13.77 -4.79 -15.20
CA ARG A 129 13.30 -3.46 -15.60
C ARG A 129 12.07 -3.55 -16.51
N GLY A 130 11.04 -2.79 -16.20
CA GLY A 130 9.80 -2.73 -16.97
C GLY A 130 8.77 -1.78 -16.34
N GLY A 131 7.68 -1.48 -17.08
CA GLY A 131 6.66 -0.50 -16.65
C GLY A 131 6.04 -0.79 -15.28
N ALA A 132 5.75 -2.05 -14.97
CA ALA A 132 5.18 -2.42 -13.67
C ALA A 132 6.14 -2.16 -12.49
N GLN A 133 7.45 -2.36 -12.67
CA GLN A 133 8.46 -2.03 -11.66
C GLN A 133 8.45 -0.53 -11.33
N MET A 134 8.24 0.27 -12.32
CA MET A 134 8.24 1.71 -12.31
C MET A 134 7.19 2.29 -11.36
N ASP A 135 5.92 1.99 -11.62
CA ASP A 135 4.81 2.50 -10.82
C ASP A 135 4.89 2.01 -9.39
N ASN A 136 5.32 0.76 -9.20
CA ASN A 136 5.52 0.16 -7.90
C ASN A 136 6.66 0.83 -7.11
N SER A 137 7.78 1.17 -7.78
CA SER A 137 8.92 1.83 -7.13
C SER A 137 8.59 3.24 -6.66
N ARG A 138 7.81 3.98 -7.46
CA ARG A 138 7.33 5.30 -7.08
C ARG A 138 6.43 5.21 -5.86
N PHE A 139 5.41 4.39 -5.91
CA PHE A 139 4.45 4.21 -4.83
C PHE A 139 5.13 3.72 -3.55
N PHE A 140 6.03 2.75 -3.65
CA PHE A 140 6.82 2.24 -2.53
C PHE A 140 7.64 3.34 -1.85
N SER A 141 8.42 4.11 -2.62
CA SER A 141 9.26 5.17 -2.05
C SER A 141 8.44 6.28 -1.37
N GLU A 142 7.25 6.60 -1.91
CA GLU A 142 6.31 7.52 -1.28
C GLU A 142 5.71 6.94 0.01
N SER A 143 5.34 5.68 0.00
CA SER A 143 4.83 4.96 1.18
C SER A 143 5.89 4.87 2.27
N TRP A 144 7.14 4.56 1.91
CA TRP A 144 8.25 4.53 2.86
C TRP A 144 8.50 5.90 3.48
N ALA A 145 8.61 6.95 2.65
CA ALA A 145 8.79 8.31 3.14
C ALA A 145 7.65 8.77 4.07
N LYS A 146 6.42 8.35 3.81
CA LYS A 146 5.27 8.64 4.70
C LYS A 146 5.34 7.89 6.03
N ASN A 147 5.81 6.64 6.03
CA ASN A 147 5.87 5.81 7.23
C ASN A 147 7.13 6.11 8.07
N ASP A 148 8.29 6.12 7.43
CA ASP A 148 9.59 6.35 8.04
C ASP A 148 10.42 7.28 7.13
N PRO A 149 10.26 8.61 7.27
CA PRO A 149 10.97 9.57 6.42
C PRO A 149 12.48 9.56 6.63
N ARG A 150 12.96 9.21 7.85
CA ARG A 150 14.38 9.10 8.14
C ARG A 150 15.00 7.95 7.36
N ALA A 151 14.45 6.74 7.48
CA ALA A 151 14.95 5.59 6.72
C ALA A 151 14.86 5.82 5.21
N ALA A 152 13.78 6.45 4.71
CA ALA A 152 13.68 6.82 3.30
C ALA A 152 14.75 7.83 2.88
N ALA A 153 15.13 8.78 3.77
CA ALA A 153 16.23 9.70 3.53
C ALA A 153 17.59 9.00 3.58
N ASP A 154 17.79 8.04 4.46
CA ASP A 154 19.02 7.25 4.51
C ASP A 154 19.24 6.46 3.22
N HIS A 155 18.21 5.87 2.66
CA HIS A 155 18.23 5.13 1.38
C HIS A 155 17.99 6.01 0.13
N PHE A 156 18.06 7.33 0.25
CA PHE A 156 17.73 8.27 -0.82
C PHE A 156 18.44 7.97 -2.14
N GLU A 157 19.75 7.77 -2.09
CA GLU A 157 20.60 7.53 -3.28
C GLU A 157 20.28 6.19 -3.95
N GLU A 158 19.80 5.21 -3.19
CA GLU A 158 19.39 3.91 -3.72
C GLU A 158 17.97 3.91 -4.28
N LEU A 159 17.07 4.69 -3.68
CA LEU A 159 15.68 4.84 -4.12
C LEU A 159 15.56 5.67 -5.40
N MET A 160 16.42 6.66 -5.59
CA MET A 160 16.39 7.53 -6.78
C MET A 160 16.56 6.77 -8.10
N PRO A 161 17.49 5.82 -8.25
CA PRO A 161 17.58 5.00 -9.46
C PRO A 161 16.31 4.19 -9.72
N LEU A 162 15.69 3.60 -8.68
CA LEU A 162 14.45 2.84 -8.83
C LEU A 162 13.30 3.71 -9.33
N ARG A 163 13.18 4.94 -8.83
CA ARG A 163 12.20 5.93 -9.30
C ARG A 163 12.48 6.40 -10.72
N ASN A 164 13.75 6.52 -11.09
CA ASN A 164 14.18 7.02 -12.40
C ASN A 164 14.20 5.95 -13.50
N MET A 165 14.22 4.65 -13.14
CA MET A 165 14.11 3.56 -14.12
C MET A 165 12.81 3.65 -14.94
N ALA A 166 11.87 4.34 -14.41
CA ALA A 166 10.59 4.69 -14.95
C ALA A 166 10.63 5.47 -16.25
N MET A 167 11.74 6.15 -16.50
CA MET A 167 11.84 7.17 -17.54
C MET A 167 12.91 6.84 -18.57
N GLU A 168 12.82 5.64 -19.18
CA GLU A 168 13.54 5.36 -20.42
C GLU A 168 12.87 6.16 -21.56
N GLY A 169 13.30 7.39 -21.74
CA GLY A 169 12.81 8.31 -22.77
C GLY A 169 13.42 9.69 -22.57
N PRO A 170 13.17 10.63 -23.49
CA PRO A 170 13.59 12.04 -23.35
C PRO A 170 12.84 12.80 -22.24
N SER A 171 12.01 12.11 -21.46
CA SER A 171 11.27 12.72 -20.33
C SER A 171 12.23 13.10 -19.21
N PRO A 172 12.02 14.25 -18.56
CA PRO A 172 12.89 14.70 -17.49
C PRO A 172 12.89 13.66 -16.36
N LYS A 173 14.10 13.27 -15.94
CA LYS A 173 14.31 12.49 -14.72
C LYS A 173 13.50 13.13 -13.60
N ILE A 174 12.79 12.33 -12.81
CA ILE A 174 12.08 12.87 -11.63
C ILE A 174 13.12 13.65 -10.81
N PRO A 175 12.97 14.97 -10.66
CA PRO A 175 14.00 15.74 -10.01
C PRO A 175 14.17 15.26 -8.56
N TYR A 176 15.40 15.24 -8.07
CA TYR A 176 15.67 15.06 -6.64
C TYR A 176 14.71 15.87 -5.76
N ALA A 177 14.30 17.05 -6.25
CA ALA A 177 13.38 17.95 -5.59
C ALA A 177 12.02 17.35 -5.26
N GLU A 178 11.42 16.53 -6.14
CA GLU A 178 10.08 15.95 -5.89
C GLU A 178 10.13 14.94 -4.73
N PHE A 179 11.09 14.03 -4.77
CA PHE A 179 11.21 13.03 -3.71
C PHE A 179 11.64 13.64 -2.38
N SER A 180 12.55 14.62 -2.41
CA SER A 180 12.94 15.39 -1.22
C SER A 180 11.74 16.09 -0.58
N GLN A 181 10.82 16.65 -1.38
CA GLN A 181 9.60 17.27 -0.86
C GLN A 181 8.69 16.25 -0.16
N ILE A 182 8.53 15.05 -0.71
CA ILE A 182 7.71 14.00 -0.10
C ILE A 182 8.30 13.59 1.26
N ILE A 183 9.60 13.35 1.32
CA ILE A 183 10.32 13.02 2.55
C ILE A 183 10.17 14.14 3.59
N MET A 184 10.55 15.35 3.22
CA MET A 184 10.55 16.48 4.16
C MET A 184 9.14 16.85 4.60
N LYS A 185 8.14 16.81 3.73
CA LYS A 185 6.74 17.05 4.11
C LYS A 185 6.28 16.04 5.17
N SER A 186 6.59 14.77 4.98
CA SER A 186 6.23 13.71 5.93
C SER A 186 7.00 13.86 7.25
N TRP A 187 8.26 14.24 7.18
CA TRP A 187 9.10 14.39 8.37
C TRP A 187 8.72 15.62 9.20
N ILE A 188 8.59 16.78 8.56
CA ILE A 188 8.19 18.02 9.24
C ILE A 188 6.83 17.88 9.94
N SER A 189 5.90 17.13 9.32
CA SER A 189 4.58 16.87 9.94
C SER A 189 4.64 15.98 11.17
N LYS A 190 5.68 15.16 11.33
CA LYS A 190 5.89 14.26 12.47
C LYS A 190 6.82 14.86 13.52
N ASP A 191 8.00 15.26 13.10
CA ASP A 191 9.04 15.81 13.96
C ASP A 191 9.94 16.79 13.18
N PRO A 192 9.64 18.10 13.19
CA PRO A 192 10.42 19.11 12.49
C PRO A 192 11.81 19.33 13.11
N ALA A 193 11.97 19.04 14.41
CA ALA A 193 13.25 19.18 15.09
C ALA A 193 14.21 18.07 14.68
N GLU A 194 13.74 16.82 14.61
CA GLU A 194 14.51 15.69 14.12
C GLU A 194 14.91 15.88 12.66
N ALA A 195 13.99 16.34 11.81
CA ALA A 195 14.28 16.61 10.40
C ALA A 195 15.41 17.65 10.25
N ARG A 196 15.41 18.70 11.07
CA ARG A 196 16.48 19.72 11.08
C ARG A 196 17.81 19.14 11.54
N ALA A 197 17.84 18.44 12.68
CA ALA A 197 19.04 17.84 13.22
C ALA A 197 19.69 16.88 12.20
N TYR A 198 18.89 16.07 11.51
CA TYR A 198 19.39 15.20 10.45
C TYR A 198 20.06 15.96 9.32
N LEU A 199 19.50 17.09 8.87
CA LEU A 199 20.09 17.92 7.83
C LEU A 199 21.40 18.56 8.26
N GLU A 200 21.51 18.96 9.53
CA GLU A 200 22.73 19.54 10.11
C GLU A 200 23.87 18.51 10.15
N ASP A 201 23.57 17.24 10.45
CA ASP A 201 24.52 16.14 10.52
C ASP A 201 24.96 15.60 9.15
N LEU A 202 24.18 15.86 8.09
CA LEU A 202 24.51 15.36 6.76
C LEU A 202 25.76 16.06 6.18
N PRO A 203 26.71 15.30 5.60
CA PRO A 203 27.81 15.90 4.84
C PRO A 203 27.29 16.63 3.60
N ALA A 204 28.07 17.62 3.13
CA ALA A 204 27.75 18.32 1.89
C ALA A 204 27.64 17.34 0.71
N SER A 205 26.46 17.28 0.09
CA SER A 205 26.15 16.35 -0.98
C SER A 205 24.93 16.81 -1.78
N PRO A 206 24.71 16.30 -3.00
CA PRO A 206 23.48 16.57 -3.75
C PRO A 206 22.21 16.18 -2.98
N LYS A 207 22.25 15.08 -2.22
CA LYS A 207 21.19 14.63 -1.31
C LYS A 207 20.86 15.70 -0.27
N ARG A 208 21.87 16.16 0.48
CA ARG A 208 21.71 17.23 1.49
C ARG A 208 21.09 18.48 0.88
N ASN A 209 21.64 18.94 -0.24
CA ASN A 209 21.15 20.16 -0.91
C ASN A 209 19.67 20.03 -1.31
N ALA A 210 19.27 18.87 -1.83
CA ALA A 210 17.90 18.63 -2.24
C ALA A 210 16.94 18.58 -1.03
N LEU A 211 17.31 17.88 0.04
CA LEU A 211 16.53 17.78 1.27
C LEU A 211 16.44 19.14 1.98
N GLN A 212 17.54 19.90 2.05
CA GLN A 212 17.56 21.25 2.63
C GLN A 212 16.65 22.20 1.87
N ALA A 213 16.75 22.23 0.54
CA ALA A 213 15.89 23.08 -0.29
C ALA A 213 14.39 22.74 -0.15
N ALA A 214 14.07 21.45 0.04
CA ALA A 214 12.70 21.02 0.31
C ALA A 214 12.23 21.48 1.70
N PHE A 215 13.07 21.34 2.72
CA PHE A 215 12.78 21.77 4.09
C PHE A 215 12.50 23.27 4.15
N ASP A 216 13.38 24.10 3.57
CA ASP A 216 13.28 25.57 3.58
C ASP A 216 12.01 26.04 2.87
N ARG A 217 11.67 25.43 1.71
CA ARG A 217 10.46 25.76 0.97
C ARG A 217 9.19 25.42 1.75
N LEU A 218 9.16 24.27 2.41
CA LEU A 218 7.99 23.86 3.19
C LEU A 218 7.81 24.74 4.43
N LYS A 219 8.91 25.17 5.07
CA LYS A 219 8.87 26.11 6.19
C LYS A 219 8.32 27.47 5.79
N ALA A 220 8.80 28.02 4.67
CA ALA A 220 8.33 29.31 4.16
C ALA A 220 6.83 29.32 3.87
N ASN A 221 6.25 28.16 3.52
CA ASN A 221 4.81 28.02 3.26
C ASN A 221 3.97 27.80 4.52
N THR A 222 4.58 27.57 5.67
CA THR A 222 3.86 27.28 6.94
C THR A 222 3.91 28.44 7.94
N GLU A 223 4.79 29.41 7.76
CA GLU A 223 4.84 30.65 8.56
C GLU A 223 3.92 31.69 7.89
N PRO A 224 2.77 32.05 8.50
CA PRO A 224 1.97 33.18 7.99
C PRO A 224 2.74 34.48 8.20
N GLU A 225 2.64 35.38 7.19
CA GLU A 225 3.13 36.76 7.32
C GLU A 225 2.46 37.54 8.46
#